data_392063a40a602c0409e33f878b5f552b
#
_entry.id   392063a40a602c0409e33f878b5f552b
#
_cell.length_a   1.000
_cell.length_b   1.000
_cell.length_c   1.000
_cell.angle_alpha   90.00
_cell.angle_beta   90.00
_cell.angle_gamma   90.00
#
_symmetry.space_group_name_H-M   'P 1'
#
loop_
_entity.id
_entity.type
_entity.pdbx_description
1 polymer ?
#
loop_
_entity_poly.entity_id
_entity_poly.type
_entity_poly.pdbx_seq_one_letter_code
_entity_poly.pdbx_strand_id
1 'polypeptide(L)'
;MAGYTVRKLEEVTNIFEGNYPGEMRFITYEIDAEQVAITYRRMPQHTGGKGSYGHRHIEQEEIYFVLAGKLQFKVDDEIFELERGDAIRIAPETARSVWNDEPEDGELIIVSKKIDDPQGDSVLVPDFWIE
;
A
#
# COMPACT_ATOMS: atom_id res chain seq x y z
N MET A 1 26.88 16.91 3.99
CA MET A 1 25.80 15.96 3.73
C MET A 1 25.35 16.06 2.29
N ALA A 2 25.24 14.94 1.61
CA ALA A 2 24.73 14.94 0.23
C ALA A 2 23.25 15.27 0.21
N GLY A 3 22.80 15.91 -0.87
CA GLY A 3 21.39 16.23 -1.03
C GLY A 3 20.55 15.07 -1.60
N TYR A 4 21.07 13.85 -1.52
CA TYR A 4 20.39 12.69 -2.08
C TYR A 4 20.76 11.41 -1.36
N THR A 5 19.88 10.40 -1.46
CA THR A 5 20.12 9.05 -0.96
C THR A 5 19.63 8.06 -2.01
N VAL A 6 20.38 7.01 -2.25
CA VAL A 6 20.03 5.96 -3.21
C VAL A 6 19.92 4.63 -2.48
N ARG A 7 18.83 3.89 -2.75
CA ARG A 7 18.64 2.52 -2.25
C ARG A 7 18.09 1.66 -3.37
N LYS A 8 18.59 0.45 -3.48
CA LYS A 8 17.97 -0.54 -4.35
C LYS A 8 16.83 -1.19 -3.58
N LEU A 9 15.78 -1.58 -4.29
CA LEU A 9 14.60 -2.14 -3.63
C LEU A 9 14.96 -3.33 -2.75
N GLU A 10 15.80 -4.23 -3.23
CA GLU A 10 16.18 -5.42 -2.46
C GLU A 10 16.98 -5.11 -1.19
N GLU A 11 17.49 -3.89 -1.06
CA GLU A 11 18.21 -3.45 0.15
C GLU A 11 17.27 -2.94 1.24
N VAL A 12 16.04 -2.61 0.88
CA VAL A 12 15.04 -2.13 1.84
C VAL A 12 14.40 -3.32 2.53
N THR A 13 14.27 -3.26 3.84
CA THR A 13 13.73 -4.35 4.64
C THR A 13 12.33 -4.75 4.17
N ASN A 14 12.13 -6.05 3.92
CA ASN A 14 10.82 -6.62 3.68
C ASN A 14 10.20 -7.03 5.01
N ILE A 15 9.20 -6.27 5.49
CA ILE A 15 8.61 -6.53 6.80
C ILE A 15 7.69 -7.76 6.83
N PHE A 16 7.36 -8.33 5.66
CA PHE A 16 6.55 -9.55 5.58
C PHE A 16 7.40 -10.81 5.59
N GLU A 17 8.72 -10.70 5.47
CA GLU A 17 9.58 -11.87 5.34
C GLU A 17 9.39 -12.83 6.51
N GLY A 18 9.04 -14.09 6.18
CA GLY A 18 8.82 -15.12 7.19
C GLY A 18 7.45 -15.08 7.89
N ASN A 19 6.64 -14.06 7.63
CA ASN A 19 5.37 -13.85 8.35
C ASN A 19 4.15 -13.82 7.45
N TYR A 20 4.28 -13.30 6.22
CA TYR A 20 3.15 -13.07 5.35
C TYR A 20 3.61 -13.18 3.89
N PRO A 21 2.75 -13.72 2.99
CA PRO A 21 3.14 -13.84 1.58
C PRO A 21 3.33 -12.47 0.91
N GLY A 22 4.33 -12.41 0.03
CA GLY A 22 4.63 -11.18 -0.71
C GLY A 22 5.62 -10.29 0.02
N GLU A 23 5.57 -9.01 -0.31
CA GLU A 23 6.53 -8.04 0.23
C GLU A 23 5.84 -6.75 0.63
N MET A 24 6.33 -6.17 1.70
CA MET A 24 5.97 -4.81 2.12
C MET A 24 7.27 -4.14 2.56
N ARG A 25 7.64 -3.07 1.86
CA ARG A 25 8.90 -2.37 2.10
C ARG A 25 8.63 -0.89 2.28
N PHE A 26 8.93 -0.38 3.48
CA PHE A 26 8.76 1.03 3.78
C PHE A 26 10.01 1.77 3.35
N ILE A 27 10.04 2.22 2.10
CA ILE A 27 11.20 2.88 1.52
C ILE A 27 11.50 4.20 2.24
N THR A 28 10.46 4.90 2.68
CA THR A 28 10.54 6.19 3.35
C THR A 28 11.70 6.32 4.33
N TYR A 29 11.82 5.34 5.23
CA TYR A 29 12.75 5.46 6.36
C TYR A 29 14.17 5.03 5.98
N GLU A 30 14.29 4.16 5.00
CA GLU A 30 15.60 3.64 4.59
C GLU A 30 16.24 4.45 3.46
N ILE A 31 15.50 5.43 2.93
CA ILE A 31 16.03 6.38 1.94
C ILE A 31 16.16 7.79 2.54
N ASP A 32 15.91 7.92 3.84
CA ASP A 32 16.02 9.19 4.58
C ASP A 32 15.08 10.27 4.06
N ALA A 33 13.89 9.89 3.60
CA ALA A 33 12.91 10.86 3.10
C ALA A 33 12.41 11.74 4.24
N GLU A 34 12.27 13.04 3.98
CA GLU A 34 11.86 14.01 5.00
C GLU A 34 10.39 14.41 4.90
N GLN A 35 9.85 14.50 3.71
CA GLN A 35 8.50 15.03 3.50
C GLN A 35 7.56 14.05 2.81
N VAL A 36 8.10 13.08 2.09
CA VAL A 36 7.31 12.15 1.28
C VAL A 36 7.42 10.74 1.85
N ALA A 37 6.29 10.08 1.98
CA ALA A 37 6.24 8.67 2.37
C ALA A 37 6.02 7.84 1.10
N ILE A 38 6.78 6.76 0.97
CA ILE A 38 6.67 5.85 -0.17
C ILE A 38 6.84 4.41 0.31
N THR A 39 5.91 3.55 -0.11
CA THR A 39 5.89 2.14 0.26
C THR A 39 5.77 1.30 -1.01
N TYR A 40 6.53 0.21 -1.06
CA TYR A 40 6.40 -0.79 -2.10
C TYR A 40 5.68 -2.02 -1.55
N ARG A 41 4.77 -2.59 -2.33
CA ARG A 41 4.07 -3.82 -1.96
C ARG A 41 3.99 -4.77 -3.14
N ARG A 42 4.31 -6.04 -2.91
CA ARG A 42 4.08 -7.13 -3.86
C ARG A 42 3.04 -8.08 -3.26
N MET A 43 2.01 -8.37 -4.04
CA MET A 43 0.87 -9.15 -3.59
C MET A 43 0.71 -10.39 -4.48
N PRO A 44 1.09 -11.58 -3.98
CA PRO A 44 0.76 -12.83 -4.66
C PRO A 44 -0.76 -13.05 -4.73
N GLN A 45 -1.18 -14.03 -5.52
CA GLN A 45 -2.59 -14.35 -5.64
C GLN A 45 -3.23 -14.61 -4.26
N HIS A 46 -4.45 -14.14 -4.09
CA HIS A 46 -5.27 -14.32 -2.89
C HIS A 46 -4.64 -13.72 -1.64
N THR A 47 -4.03 -12.55 -1.79
CA THR A 47 -3.56 -11.75 -0.66
C THR A 47 -4.24 -10.39 -0.66
N GLY A 48 -4.37 -9.81 0.53
CA GLY A 48 -5.00 -8.51 0.74
C GLY A 48 -6.16 -8.61 1.72
N GLY A 49 -7.07 -7.64 1.66
CA GLY A 49 -8.12 -7.51 2.66
C GLY A 49 -9.48 -8.06 2.29
N LYS A 50 -9.65 -8.62 1.08
CA LYS A 50 -10.95 -9.19 0.72
C LYS A 50 -11.30 -10.35 1.64
N GLY A 51 -12.55 -10.38 2.09
CA GLY A 51 -13.01 -11.37 3.04
C GLY A 51 -12.78 -10.96 4.49
N SER A 52 -12.18 -9.81 4.73
CA SER A 52 -11.80 -9.38 6.07
C SER A 52 -11.88 -7.86 6.22
N TYR A 53 -10.75 -7.19 6.23
CA TYR A 53 -10.62 -5.84 6.75
C TYR A 53 -10.23 -4.84 5.67
N GLY A 54 -10.42 -3.56 6.00
CA GLY A 54 -9.82 -2.44 5.31
C GLY A 54 -9.24 -1.48 6.33
N HIS A 55 -8.85 -0.31 5.88
CA HIS A 55 -8.36 0.73 6.78
C HIS A 55 -8.67 2.11 6.19
N ARG A 56 -8.58 3.10 7.05
CA ARG A 56 -8.65 4.50 6.67
C ARG A 56 -7.57 5.25 7.44
N HIS A 57 -7.35 6.48 7.10
CA HIS A 57 -6.38 7.32 7.76
C HIS A 57 -7.05 8.54 8.37
N ILE A 58 -6.42 9.11 9.37
CA ILE A 58 -6.91 10.36 9.97
C ILE A 58 -6.43 11.54 9.13
N GLU A 59 -5.15 11.52 8.73
CA GLU A 59 -4.48 12.66 8.12
C GLU A 59 -3.87 12.38 6.75
N GLN A 60 -3.40 11.17 6.51
CA GLN A 60 -2.67 10.85 5.28
C GLN A 60 -3.61 10.59 4.09
N GLU A 61 -3.52 11.46 3.09
CA GLU A 61 -3.99 11.16 1.74
C GLU A 61 -3.01 10.17 1.13
N GLU A 62 -3.52 9.18 0.39
CA GLU A 62 -2.65 8.20 -0.29
C GLU A 62 -2.94 8.15 -1.78
N ILE A 63 -1.87 7.95 -2.55
CA ILE A 63 -1.97 7.62 -3.97
C ILE A 63 -1.39 6.22 -4.13
N TYR A 64 -2.17 5.32 -4.72
CA TYR A 64 -1.73 3.98 -5.07
C TYR A 64 -1.48 3.95 -6.57
N PHE A 65 -0.31 3.45 -6.95
CA PHE A 65 0.06 3.33 -8.36
C PHE A 65 0.44 1.88 -8.63
N VAL A 66 -0.24 1.24 -9.61
CA VAL A 66 0.01 -0.17 -9.93
C VAL A 66 1.21 -0.27 -10.86
N LEU A 67 2.24 -0.99 -10.42
CA LEU A 67 3.48 -1.21 -11.20
C LEU A 67 3.37 -2.43 -12.09
N ALA A 68 2.65 -3.46 -11.64
CA ALA A 68 2.55 -4.72 -12.36
C ALA A 68 1.28 -5.45 -11.96
N GLY A 69 0.76 -6.28 -12.86
CA GLY A 69 -0.41 -7.10 -12.58
C GLY A 69 -1.70 -6.32 -12.59
N LYS A 70 -2.72 -6.93 -12.01
CA LYS A 70 -4.05 -6.34 -11.88
C LYS A 70 -4.53 -6.55 -10.45
N LEU A 71 -5.04 -5.48 -9.82
CA LEU A 71 -5.47 -5.51 -8.43
C LEU A 71 -6.88 -4.99 -8.31
N GLN A 72 -7.63 -5.54 -7.36
CA GLN A 72 -8.95 -5.04 -7.00
C GLN A 72 -8.81 -4.10 -5.80
N PHE A 73 -9.49 -2.96 -5.88
CA PHE A 73 -9.55 -1.98 -4.80
C PHE A 73 -11.01 -1.82 -4.39
N LYS A 74 -11.29 -2.03 -3.12
CA LYS A 74 -12.58 -1.59 -2.58
C LYS A 74 -12.36 -0.26 -1.87
N VAL A 75 -13.12 0.75 -2.29
CA VAL A 75 -13.04 2.10 -1.74
C VAL A 75 -14.45 2.51 -1.39
N ASP A 76 -14.72 2.70 -0.10
CA ASP A 76 -16.09 2.78 0.43
C ASP A 76 -16.90 1.59 -0.09
N ASP A 77 -17.98 1.84 -0.85
CA ASP A 77 -18.85 0.79 -1.36
C ASP A 77 -18.56 0.39 -2.81
N GLU A 78 -17.54 0.99 -3.43
CA GLU A 78 -17.22 0.74 -4.84
C GLU A 78 -16.01 -0.18 -4.98
N ILE A 79 -16.04 -1.01 -6.00
CA ILE A 79 -14.93 -1.91 -6.32
C ILE A 79 -14.41 -1.56 -7.70
N PHE A 80 -13.08 -1.37 -7.80
CA PHE A 80 -12.40 -1.05 -9.05
C PHE A 80 -11.38 -2.11 -9.35
N GLU A 81 -11.13 -2.35 -10.64
CA GLU A 81 -9.95 -3.11 -11.08
C GLU A 81 -8.96 -2.12 -11.67
N LEU A 82 -7.75 -2.12 -11.14
CA LEU A 82 -6.66 -1.29 -11.64
C LEU A 82 -5.52 -2.19 -12.07
N GLU A 83 -4.90 -1.83 -13.20
CA GLU A 83 -3.79 -2.61 -13.72
C GLU A 83 -2.58 -1.72 -13.96
N ARG A 84 -1.50 -2.31 -14.41
CA ARG A 84 -0.22 -1.60 -14.61
C ARG A 84 -0.43 -0.23 -15.23
N GLY A 85 0.10 0.80 -14.57
CA GLY A 85 0.02 2.18 -15.03
C GLY A 85 -1.18 2.96 -14.50
N ASP A 86 -2.13 2.29 -13.84
CA ASP A 86 -3.28 2.98 -13.26
C ASP A 86 -2.96 3.49 -11.86
N ALA A 87 -3.60 4.59 -11.49
CA ALA A 87 -3.44 5.19 -10.18
C ALA A 87 -4.78 5.56 -9.58
N ILE A 88 -4.86 5.53 -8.26
CA ILE A 88 -6.03 6.01 -7.53
C ILE A 88 -5.58 6.86 -6.35
N ARG A 89 -6.22 8.01 -6.19
CA ARG A 89 -6.04 8.87 -5.01
C ARG A 89 -7.16 8.59 -4.03
N ILE A 90 -6.82 8.41 -2.76
CA ILE A 90 -7.81 8.14 -1.72
C ILE A 90 -7.63 9.16 -0.59
N ALA A 91 -8.73 9.85 -0.27
CA ALA A 91 -8.75 10.81 0.82
C ALA A 91 -8.53 10.10 2.17
N PRO A 92 -8.03 10.80 3.20
CA PRO A 92 -7.68 10.15 4.46
C PRO A 92 -8.79 9.29 5.05
N GLU A 93 -9.95 9.87 5.29
CA GLU A 93 -11.03 9.18 6.02
C GLU A 93 -11.78 8.13 5.20
N THR A 94 -11.49 8.03 3.92
CA THR A 94 -12.17 7.08 3.03
C THR A 94 -11.62 5.68 3.26
N ALA A 95 -12.47 4.74 3.64
CA ALA A 95 -12.03 3.36 3.89
C ALA A 95 -11.65 2.66 2.60
N ARG A 96 -10.58 1.86 2.64
CA ARG A 96 -10.07 1.16 1.47
C ARG A 96 -9.48 -0.19 1.82
N SER A 97 -9.42 -1.06 0.81
CA SER A 97 -8.71 -2.33 0.89
C SER A 97 -8.29 -2.75 -0.51
N VAL A 98 -7.25 -3.57 -0.60
CA VAL A 98 -6.68 -4.05 -1.86
C VAL A 98 -6.64 -5.57 -1.84
N TRP A 99 -6.83 -6.19 -3.02
CA TRP A 99 -6.83 -7.65 -3.15
C TRP A 99 -6.28 -8.06 -4.50
N ASN A 100 -5.47 -9.11 -4.52
CA ASN A 100 -5.04 -9.73 -5.78
C ASN A 100 -5.78 -11.04 -6.00
N ASP A 101 -6.62 -11.08 -7.04
CA ASP A 101 -7.37 -12.28 -7.42
C ASP A 101 -6.73 -13.02 -8.61
N GLU A 102 -5.67 -12.47 -9.18
CA GLU A 102 -5.02 -12.98 -10.39
C GLU A 102 -3.88 -13.93 -10.06
N PRO A 103 -3.56 -14.89 -10.96
CA PRO A 103 -2.42 -15.79 -10.75
C PRO A 103 -1.08 -15.07 -10.67
N GLU A 104 -0.92 -13.97 -11.41
CA GLU A 104 0.30 -13.17 -11.40
C GLU A 104 0.36 -12.25 -10.19
N ASP A 105 1.56 -12.00 -9.69
CA ASP A 105 1.75 -11.05 -8.61
C ASP A 105 1.31 -9.65 -9.04
N GLY A 106 0.66 -8.94 -8.12
CA GLY A 106 0.42 -7.51 -8.27
C GLY A 106 1.47 -6.74 -7.52
N GLU A 107 1.92 -5.62 -8.09
CA GLU A 107 2.89 -4.75 -7.43
C GLU A 107 2.38 -3.33 -7.44
N LEU A 108 2.54 -2.65 -6.32
CA LEU A 108 2.10 -1.26 -6.23
C LEU A 108 3.05 -0.41 -5.40
N ILE A 109 2.99 0.88 -5.67
CA ILE A 109 3.65 1.92 -4.88
C ILE A 109 2.55 2.73 -4.21
N ILE A 110 2.74 3.03 -2.94
CA ILE A 110 1.84 3.88 -2.18
C ILE A 110 2.61 5.12 -1.78
N VAL A 111 2.09 6.29 -2.15
CA VAL A 111 2.73 7.57 -1.88
C VAL A 111 1.82 8.41 -0.99
N SER A 112 2.41 9.07 0.00
CA SER A 112 1.68 9.92 0.93
C SER A 112 2.62 10.99 1.46
N LYS A 113 2.11 11.91 2.28
CA LYS A 113 3.00 12.79 3.01
C LYS A 113 3.56 12.03 4.21
N LYS A 114 4.81 12.32 4.55
CA LYS A 114 5.41 11.74 5.74
C LYS A 114 4.88 12.45 6.98
N ILE A 115 4.48 11.65 7.98
CA ILE A 115 4.02 12.17 9.27
C ILE A 115 4.78 11.46 10.39
N ASP A 116 4.71 12.02 11.59
CA ASP A 116 5.50 11.50 12.72
C ASP A 116 5.00 10.16 13.23
N ASP A 117 3.70 9.92 13.21
CA ASP A 117 3.11 8.69 13.73
C ASP A 117 2.17 8.04 12.70
N PRO A 118 2.74 7.38 11.67
CA PRO A 118 1.90 6.75 10.64
C PRO A 118 1.04 5.61 11.18
N GLN A 119 1.48 4.90 12.21
CA GLN A 119 0.68 3.82 12.79
C GLN A 119 -0.53 4.36 13.52
N GLY A 120 -0.39 5.45 14.27
CA GLY A 120 -1.51 6.09 14.93
C GLY A 120 -2.49 6.75 13.97
N ASP A 121 -2.03 7.06 12.75
CA ASP A 121 -2.88 7.63 11.71
C ASP A 121 -3.76 6.59 11.01
N SER A 122 -3.35 5.34 11.03
CA SER A 122 -4.07 4.25 10.36
C SER A 122 -5.13 3.68 11.31
N VAL A 123 -6.37 3.60 10.82
CA VAL A 123 -7.51 3.09 11.59
C VAL A 123 -8.06 1.85 10.91
N LEU A 124 -8.08 0.73 11.62
CA LEU A 124 -8.62 -0.53 11.10
C LEU A 124 -10.14 -0.42 10.95
N VAL A 125 -10.65 -0.92 9.82
CA VAL A 125 -12.08 -1.04 9.57
C VAL A 125 -12.40 -2.53 9.45
N PRO A 126 -12.83 -3.18 10.55
CA PRO A 126 -13.12 -4.61 10.50
C PRO A 126 -14.33 -4.89 9.63
N ASP A 127 -14.35 -6.07 9.02
CA ASP A 127 -15.47 -6.55 8.18
C ASP A 127 -15.77 -5.63 7.00
N PHE A 128 -14.78 -4.88 6.54
CA PHE A 128 -14.95 -3.92 5.47
C PHE A 128 -15.28 -4.58 4.13
N TRP A 129 -14.71 -5.75 3.88
CA TRP A 129 -14.85 -6.43 2.58
C TRP A 129 -15.09 -7.92 2.81
N ILE A 130 -16.31 -8.27 3.15
CA ILE A 130 -16.63 -9.61 3.65
C ILE A 130 -17.17 -10.58 2.59
N GLU A 131 -17.19 -10.20 1.32
CA GLU A 131 -17.66 -11.12 0.29
C GLU A 131 -16.61 -11.50 -0.74
#